data_e3352ec2d3caacfb2406aa5c59ef9105
#
_entry.id   e3352ec2d3caacfb2406aa5c59ef9105
#
_cell.length_a   1.000
_cell.length_b   1.000
_cell.length_c   1.000
_cell.angle_alpha   90.00
_cell.angle_beta   90.00
_cell.angle_gamma   90.00
#
_symmetry.space_group_name_H-M   'P 1'
#
loop_
_entity.id
_entity.type
_entity.pdbx_description
1 polymer ?
#
loop_
_entity_poly.entity_id
_entity_poly.type
_entity_poly.pdbx_seq_one_letter_code
_entity_poly.pdbx_strand_id
1 'polypeptide(L)'
;MLAHLFRLIWNKKKQNALLITEMFISFIVMFAIFTMVVFSYRNYREPMGFDYENVWAVNFTPPENITSSDSAAIFHDALKNSLQSMRQITALSFSGNNIPFSMNTSNTMVSYDKHKSVMSNVYNAGEDYLKVLNMKLKSGRWFSKADAMSKTRVVVINSRLQE
;
A
#
# COMPACT_ATOMS: atom_id res chain seq x y z
N MET A 1 -23.55 19.68 48.59
CA MET A 1 -23.95 18.29 48.24
C MET A 1 -22.79 17.49 47.64
N LEU A 2 -22.12 17.91 46.62
CA LEU A 2 -21.01 17.18 45.98
C LEU A 2 -19.84 16.83 46.93
N ALA A 3 -19.43 17.80 47.78
CA ALA A 3 -18.32 17.57 48.74
C ALA A 3 -18.67 16.49 49.81
N HIS A 4 -19.92 16.37 50.18
CA HIS A 4 -20.38 15.33 51.12
C HIS A 4 -20.39 13.95 50.48
N LEU A 5 -20.82 13.85 49.21
CA LEU A 5 -20.76 12.62 48.41
C LEU A 5 -19.30 12.18 48.20
N PHE A 6 -18.40 13.10 47.90
CA PHE A 6 -16.96 12.79 47.75
C PHE A 6 -16.35 12.24 49.05
N ARG A 7 -16.70 12.80 50.21
CA ARG A 7 -16.24 12.34 51.52
C ARG A 7 -16.79 10.95 51.86
N LEU A 8 -18.03 10.66 51.50
CA LEU A 8 -18.65 9.34 51.68
C LEU A 8 -17.99 8.27 50.81
N ILE A 9 -17.72 8.58 49.55
CA ILE A 9 -17.03 7.69 48.63
C ILE A 9 -15.60 7.41 49.12
N TRP A 10 -14.88 8.46 49.60
CA TRP A 10 -13.52 8.33 50.12
C TRP A 10 -13.43 7.49 51.39
N ASN A 11 -14.41 7.59 52.29
CA ASN A 11 -14.45 6.79 53.48
C ASN A 11 -14.73 5.29 53.23
N LYS A 12 -15.42 4.99 52.13
CA LYS A 12 -15.70 3.61 51.66
C LYS A 12 -14.79 3.13 50.54
N LYS A 13 -13.62 3.77 50.35
CA LYS A 13 -12.70 3.49 49.22
C LYS A 13 -12.32 2.03 49.05
N LYS A 14 -12.20 1.25 50.16
CA LYS A 14 -11.87 -0.18 50.09
C LYS A 14 -13.04 -1.02 49.53
N GLN A 15 -14.28 -0.68 49.86
CA GLN A 15 -15.46 -1.37 49.34
C GLN A 15 -15.76 -0.99 47.89
N ASN A 16 -15.50 0.25 47.53
CA ASN A 16 -15.75 0.77 46.20
C ASN A 16 -14.57 0.59 45.22
N ALA A 17 -13.41 0.14 45.70
CA ALA A 17 -12.20 0.02 44.87
C ALA A 17 -12.39 -0.89 43.67
N LEU A 18 -13.08 -2.02 43.86
CA LEU A 18 -13.38 -2.95 42.76
C LEU A 18 -14.24 -2.29 41.68
N LEU A 19 -15.29 -1.59 42.08
CA LEU A 19 -16.22 -0.91 41.20
C LEU A 19 -15.55 0.23 40.42
N ILE A 20 -14.68 1.00 41.09
CA ILE A 20 -13.90 2.07 40.50
C ILE A 20 -12.90 1.49 39.49
N THR A 21 -12.25 0.38 39.82
CA THR A 21 -11.31 -0.30 38.94
C THR A 21 -12.01 -0.84 37.69
N GLU A 22 -13.20 -1.45 37.86
CA GLU A 22 -14.00 -1.94 36.72
C GLU A 22 -14.42 -0.79 35.78
N MET A 23 -14.91 0.31 36.35
CA MET A 23 -15.26 1.50 35.54
C MET A 23 -14.03 2.07 34.81
N PHE A 24 -12.89 2.10 35.45
CA PHE A 24 -11.64 2.61 34.87
C PHE A 24 -11.18 1.71 33.71
N ILE A 25 -11.18 0.38 33.92
CA ILE A 25 -10.81 -0.58 32.87
C ILE A 25 -11.79 -0.45 31.69
N SER A 26 -13.09 -0.41 31.94
CA SER A 26 -14.13 -0.25 30.93
C SER A 26 -13.93 1.04 30.12
N PHE A 27 -13.56 2.13 30.78
CA PHE A 27 -13.26 3.39 30.11
C PHE A 27 -12.02 3.28 29.20
N ILE A 28 -10.95 2.64 29.68
CA ILE A 28 -9.73 2.43 28.86
C ILE A 28 -10.05 1.60 27.63
N VAL A 29 -10.80 0.50 27.79
CA VAL A 29 -11.17 -0.38 26.66
C VAL A 29 -12.02 0.39 25.65
N MET A 30 -13.02 1.13 26.13
CA MET A 30 -13.87 1.94 25.26
C MET A 30 -13.07 3.01 24.51
N PHE A 31 -12.15 3.68 25.19
CA PHE A 31 -11.26 4.67 24.58
C PHE A 31 -10.35 4.06 23.50
N ALA A 32 -9.78 2.88 23.77
CA ALA A 32 -8.95 2.16 22.81
C ALA A 32 -9.76 1.78 21.54
N ILE A 33 -10.98 1.25 21.73
CA ILE A 33 -11.87 0.90 20.61
C ILE A 33 -12.23 2.16 19.80
N PHE A 34 -12.59 3.26 20.45
CA PHE A 34 -12.94 4.51 19.78
C PHE A 34 -11.76 5.05 18.97
N THR A 35 -10.56 5.03 19.55
CA THR A 35 -9.34 5.45 18.87
C THR A 35 -9.07 4.58 17.63
N MET A 36 -9.25 3.27 17.74
CA MET A 36 -9.08 2.33 16.62
C MET A 36 -10.10 2.60 15.51
N VAL A 37 -11.36 2.83 15.86
CA VAL A 37 -12.41 3.16 14.88
C VAL A 37 -12.11 4.46 14.15
N VAL A 38 -11.74 5.52 14.87
CA VAL A 38 -11.37 6.81 14.26
C VAL A 38 -10.16 6.66 13.36
N PHE A 39 -9.13 5.93 13.78
CA PHE A 39 -7.95 5.65 12.97
C PHE A 39 -8.30 4.90 11.69
N SER A 40 -9.07 3.82 11.80
CA SER A 40 -9.51 3.01 10.65
C SER A 40 -10.37 3.82 9.68
N TYR A 41 -11.27 4.65 10.19
CA TYR A 41 -12.10 5.51 9.38
C TYR A 41 -11.29 6.57 8.62
N ARG A 42 -10.32 7.19 9.26
CA ARG A 42 -9.41 8.14 8.60
C ARG A 42 -8.60 7.46 7.52
N ASN A 43 -8.02 6.29 7.82
CA ASN A 43 -7.25 5.51 6.86
C ASN A 43 -8.10 5.07 5.65
N TYR A 44 -9.35 4.70 5.88
CA TYR A 44 -10.29 4.35 4.81
C TYR A 44 -10.62 5.54 3.88
N ARG A 45 -10.62 6.76 4.41
CA ARG A 45 -10.89 7.97 3.65
C ARG A 45 -9.68 8.58 2.96
N GLU A 46 -8.48 8.12 3.25
CA GLU A 46 -7.29 8.61 2.56
C GLU A 46 -7.33 8.22 1.07
N PRO A 47 -7.08 9.17 0.16
CA PRO A 47 -7.03 8.85 -1.27
C PRO A 47 -5.86 7.91 -1.56
N MET A 48 -6.14 6.81 -2.23
CA MET A 48 -5.13 5.80 -2.57
C MET A 48 -4.09 6.29 -3.59
N GLY A 49 -4.38 7.37 -4.30
CA GLY A 49 -3.49 7.94 -5.32
C GLY A 49 -3.48 7.17 -6.64
N PHE A 50 -4.35 6.19 -6.80
CA PHE A 50 -4.55 5.42 -8.03
C PHE A 50 -6.00 4.95 -8.15
N ASP A 51 -6.45 4.67 -9.37
CA ASP A 51 -7.76 4.12 -9.68
C ASP A 51 -7.63 2.62 -9.91
N TYR A 52 -8.58 1.86 -9.38
CA TYR A 52 -8.66 0.40 -9.55
C TYR A 52 -9.99 -0.06 -10.18
N GLU A 53 -10.92 0.86 -10.42
CA GLU A 53 -12.18 0.53 -11.07
C GLU A 53 -11.94 0.04 -12.51
N ASN A 54 -12.54 -1.10 -12.84
CA ASN A 54 -12.35 -1.78 -14.13
C ASN A 54 -10.91 -2.21 -14.45
N VAL A 55 -10.05 -2.30 -13.45
CA VAL A 55 -8.69 -2.84 -13.56
C VAL A 55 -8.70 -4.31 -13.18
N TRP A 56 -8.19 -5.15 -14.04
CA TRP A 56 -8.08 -6.59 -13.82
C TRP A 56 -6.63 -6.98 -13.68
N ALA A 57 -6.33 -7.72 -12.62
CA ALA A 57 -5.02 -8.35 -12.43
C ALA A 57 -5.11 -9.81 -12.85
N VAL A 58 -4.38 -10.17 -13.89
CA VAL A 58 -4.35 -11.53 -14.43
C VAL A 58 -2.96 -12.11 -14.22
N ASN A 59 -2.88 -13.19 -13.44
CA ASN A 59 -1.66 -13.95 -13.29
C ASN A 59 -1.56 -14.99 -14.40
N PHE A 60 -0.43 -15.07 -15.05
CA PHE A 60 -0.15 -16.11 -16.03
C PHE A 60 1.23 -16.74 -15.76
N THR A 61 1.37 -17.98 -16.12
CA THR A 61 2.65 -18.70 -16.07
C THR A 61 3.10 -18.90 -17.52
N PRO A 62 4.31 -18.44 -17.90
CA PRO A 62 4.84 -18.72 -19.21
C PRO A 62 4.93 -20.23 -19.46
N PRO A 63 4.77 -20.69 -20.72
CA PRO A 63 4.98 -22.08 -21.06
C PRO A 63 6.37 -22.58 -20.72
N GLU A 64 6.52 -23.85 -20.34
CA GLU A 64 7.78 -24.45 -19.88
C GLU A 64 8.91 -24.41 -20.92
N ASN A 65 8.58 -24.30 -22.21
CA ASN A 65 9.56 -24.18 -23.28
C ASN A 65 10.25 -22.81 -23.38
N ILE A 66 9.82 -21.82 -22.59
CA ILE A 66 10.41 -20.49 -22.53
C ILE A 66 11.48 -20.47 -21.43
N THR A 67 12.72 -20.85 -21.79
CA THR A 67 13.83 -20.95 -20.83
C THR A 67 14.83 -19.81 -20.92
N SER A 68 14.89 -19.11 -22.06
CA SER A 68 15.81 -17.97 -22.24
C SER A 68 15.12 -16.62 -22.00
N SER A 69 15.90 -15.63 -21.57
CA SER A 69 15.42 -14.24 -21.41
C SER A 69 14.87 -13.66 -22.70
N ASP A 70 15.51 -13.99 -23.85
CA ASP A 70 15.10 -13.48 -25.15
C ASP A 70 13.77 -14.09 -25.59
N SER A 71 13.58 -15.40 -25.38
CA SER A 71 12.29 -16.07 -25.66
C SER A 71 11.17 -15.52 -24.77
N ALA A 72 11.48 -15.20 -23.52
CA ALA A 72 10.52 -14.58 -22.60
C ALA A 72 10.13 -13.17 -23.07
N ALA A 73 11.10 -12.37 -23.53
CA ALA A 73 10.81 -11.04 -24.06
C ALA A 73 9.92 -11.09 -25.30
N ILE A 74 10.22 -11.97 -26.24
CA ILE A 74 9.40 -12.19 -27.45
C ILE A 74 7.97 -12.64 -27.08
N PHE A 75 7.84 -13.55 -26.15
CA PHE A 75 6.55 -14.02 -25.66
C PHE A 75 5.73 -12.86 -25.02
N HIS A 76 6.37 -12.06 -24.17
CA HIS A 76 5.70 -10.92 -23.53
C HIS A 76 5.26 -9.88 -24.55
N ASP A 77 6.06 -9.58 -25.56
CA ASP A 77 5.70 -8.65 -26.63
C ASP A 77 4.55 -9.18 -27.49
N ALA A 78 4.56 -10.45 -27.84
CA ALA A 78 3.48 -11.08 -28.60
C ALA A 78 2.17 -11.08 -27.80
N LEU A 79 2.22 -11.42 -26.51
CA LEU A 79 1.08 -11.36 -25.60
C LEU A 79 0.54 -9.93 -25.46
N LYS A 80 1.43 -8.94 -25.26
CA LYS A 80 1.07 -7.53 -25.17
C LYS A 80 0.32 -7.08 -26.43
N ASN A 81 0.87 -7.38 -27.61
CA ASN A 81 0.26 -7.00 -28.89
C ASN A 81 -1.11 -7.66 -29.10
N SER A 82 -1.21 -8.95 -28.77
CA SER A 82 -2.47 -9.69 -28.87
C SER A 82 -3.56 -9.11 -27.99
N LEU A 83 -3.23 -8.79 -26.72
CA LEU A 83 -4.19 -8.20 -25.78
C LEU A 83 -4.55 -6.76 -26.16
N GLN A 84 -3.58 -5.95 -26.60
CA GLN A 84 -3.83 -4.57 -27.04
C GLN A 84 -4.68 -4.48 -28.32
N SER A 85 -4.72 -5.53 -29.14
CA SER A 85 -5.61 -5.58 -30.31
C SER A 85 -7.08 -5.76 -29.95
N MET A 86 -7.41 -6.15 -28.72
CA MET A 86 -8.78 -6.31 -28.24
C MET A 86 -9.40 -4.96 -27.93
N ARG A 87 -10.56 -4.65 -28.56
CA ARG A 87 -11.25 -3.35 -28.38
C ARG A 87 -11.68 -3.05 -26.95
N GLN A 88 -11.83 -4.08 -26.12
CA GLN A 88 -12.26 -3.98 -24.73
C GLN A 88 -11.11 -3.55 -23.79
N ILE A 89 -9.86 -3.68 -24.22
CA ILE A 89 -8.68 -3.36 -23.42
C ILE A 89 -8.18 -1.96 -23.80
N THR A 90 -8.34 -1.01 -22.89
CA THR A 90 -7.92 0.38 -23.11
C THR A 90 -6.45 0.61 -22.74
N ALA A 91 -5.94 -0.12 -21.76
CA ALA A 91 -4.55 -0.05 -21.34
C ALA A 91 -4.12 -1.39 -20.73
N LEU A 92 -2.85 -1.74 -20.90
CA LEU A 92 -2.26 -2.97 -20.39
C LEU A 92 -0.84 -2.68 -19.89
N SER A 93 -0.49 -3.22 -18.74
CA SER A 93 0.88 -3.17 -18.23
C SER A 93 1.26 -4.48 -17.56
N PHE A 94 2.50 -4.88 -17.70
CA PHE A 94 3.07 -5.96 -16.91
C PHE A 94 3.59 -5.42 -15.59
N SER A 95 3.46 -6.24 -14.54
CA SER A 95 3.98 -5.92 -13.21
C SER A 95 4.50 -7.20 -12.55
N GLY A 96 5.25 -7.06 -11.48
CA GLY A 96 5.58 -8.17 -10.60
C GLY A 96 4.38 -8.64 -9.78
N ASN A 97 4.58 -9.68 -8.98
CA ASN A 97 3.52 -10.24 -8.12
C ASN A 97 3.09 -9.30 -6.98
N ASN A 98 3.87 -8.28 -6.69
CA ASN A 98 3.53 -7.26 -5.72
C ASN A 98 2.72 -6.15 -6.38
N ILE A 99 1.42 -6.31 -6.46
CA ILE A 99 0.46 -5.33 -6.97
C ILE A 99 -0.42 -4.82 -5.83
N PRO A 100 -1.05 -3.64 -5.96
CA PRO A 100 -2.01 -3.18 -4.98
C PRO A 100 -3.07 -4.24 -4.67
N PHE A 101 -3.44 -4.38 -3.40
CA PHE A 101 -4.39 -5.37 -2.88
C PHE A 101 -3.95 -6.84 -2.98
N SER A 102 -2.73 -7.15 -3.43
CA SER A 102 -2.22 -8.52 -3.35
C SER A 102 -1.75 -8.85 -1.93
N MET A 103 -1.74 -10.14 -1.59
CA MET A 103 -1.17 -10.63 -0.33
C MET A 103 0.37 -10.64 -0.36
N ASN A 104 0.97 -10.43 -1.52
CA ASN A 104 2.43 -10.41 -1.69
C ASN A 104 2.97 -9.02 -1.40
N THR A 105 3.99 -8.96 -0.56
CA THR A 105 4.74 -7.74 -0.27
C THR A 105 6.20 -7.95 -0.58
N SER A 106 6.81 -7.03 -1.31
CA SER A 106 8.24 -6.99 -1.56
C SER A 106 8.80 -5.72 -0.95
N ASN A 107 9.63 -5.88 0.05
CA ASN A 107 10.20 -4.75 0.81
C ASN A 107 11.69 -4.67 0.54
N THR A 108 12.19 -3.44 0.46
CA THR A 108 13.62 -3.18 0.42
C THR A 108 13.97 -2.01 1.34
N MET A 109 15.22 -1.99 1.75
CA MET A 109 15.75 -0.87 2.51
C MET A 109 16.27 0.18 1.52
N VAL A 110 15.67 1.36 1.53
CA VAL A 110 16.09 2.49 0.73
C VAL A 110 16.91 3.42 1.61
N SER A 111 18.12 3.74 1.19
CA SER A 111 19.00 4.65 1.89
C SER A 111 19.33 5.82 0.95
N TYR A 112 19.06 7.02 1.40
CA TYR A 112 19.47 8.24 0.71
C TYR A 112 20.83 8.76 1.20
N ASP A 113 21.07 8.58 2.49
CA ASP A 113 22.32 8.96 3.15
C ASP A 113 22.84 7.79 3.98
N LYS A 114 24.14 7.75 4.25
CA LYS A 114 24.80 6.67 5.03
C LYS A 114 24.18 6.41 6.42
N HIS A 115 23.39 7.34 6.92
CA HIS A 115 22.80 7.31 8.26
C HIS A 115 21.28 7.15 8.32
N LYS A 116 20.58 7.23 7.17
CA LYS A 116 19.11 7.10 7.13
C LYS A 116 18.72 6.03 6.15
N SER A 117 18.12 4.98 6.65
CA SER A 117 17.53 3.94 5.83
C SER A 117 16.08 3.71 6.24
N VAL A 118 15.20 3.62 5.27
CA VAL A 118 13.77 3.42 5.45
C VAL A 118 13.34 2.16 4.72
N MET A 119 12.60 1.30 5.41
CA MET A 119 11.99 0.14 4.76
C MET A 119 10.82 0.60 3.89
N SER A 120 10.88 0.27 2.62
CA SER A 120 9.87 0.67 1.63
C SER A 120 9.38 -0.52 0.83
N ASN A 121 8.09 -0.50 0.50
CA ASN A 121 7.51 -1.44 -0.45
C ASN A 121 7.98 -1.13 -1.86
N VAL A 122 8.38 -2.14 -2.60
CA VAL A 122 8.84 -2.03 -3.99
C VAL A 122 7.85 -2.71 -4.91
N TYR A 123 7.42 -1.98 -5.91
CA TYR A 123 6.54 -2.45 -6.97
C TYR A 123 7.31 -2.45 -8.29
N ASN A 124 7.36 -3.60 -8.94
CA ASN A 124 7.89 -3.68 -10.30
C ASN A 124 6.77 -3.26 -11.25
N ALA A 125 6.97 -2.17 -11.94
CA ALA A 125 5.97 -1.56 -12.81
C ALA A 125 6.51 -1.39 -14.22
N GLY A 126 5.69 -1.72 -15.20
CA GLY A 126 5.98 -1.46 -16.60
C GLY A 126 5.71 -0.01 -17.00
N GLU A 127 6.04 0.31 -18.25
CA GLU A 127 5.90 1.65 -18.82
C GLU A 127 4.46 2.20 -18.77
N ASP A 128 3.47 1.35 -19.03
CA ASP A 128 2.05 1.73 -19.08
C ASP A 128 1.33 1.62 -17.70
N TYR A 129 2.03 1.23 -16.64
CA TYR A 129 1.43 1.00 -15.32
C TYR A 129 0.75 2.25 -14.76
N LEU A 130 1.38 3.41 -14.95
CA LEU A 130 0.80 4.70 -14.57
C LEU A 130 -0.54 4.95 -15.27
N LYS A 131 -0.64 4.60 -16.56
CA LYS A 131 -1.85 4.77 -17.36
C LYS A 131 -2.95 3.80 -16.94
N VAL A 132 -2.59 2.54 -16.64
CA VAL A 132 -3.54 1.51 -16.20
C VAL A 132 -4.19 1.89 -14.87
N LEU A 133 -3.43 2.42 -13.94
CA LEU A 133 -3.91 2.80 -12.61
C LEU A 133 -4.25 4.30 -12.50
N ASN A 134 -4.26 5.04 -13.62
CA ASN A 134 -4.56 6.47 -13.66
C ASN A 134 -3.80 7.28 -12.60
N MET A 135 -2.54 6.91 -12.36
CA MET A 135 -1.71 7.59 -11.37
C MET A 135 -1.28 8.97 -11.88
N LYS A 136 -1.10 9.92 -10.97
CA LYS A 136 -0.63 11.27 -11.30
C LYS A 136 0.80 11.47 -10.78
N LEU A 137 1.70 11.88 -11.66
CA LEU A 137 3.03 12.33 -11.27
C LEU A 137 2.97 13.74 -10.70
N LYS A 138 3.60 13.95 -9.57
CA LYS A 138 3.75 15.26 -8.96
C LYS A 138 4.91 16.03 -9.62
N SER A 139 5.98 15.33 -9.95
CA SER A 139 7.17 15.89 -10.63
C SER A 139 7.95 14.78 -11.33
N GLY A 140 8.83 15.15 -12.24
CA GLY A 140 9.64 14.21 -12.99
C GLY A 140 8.91 13.55 -14.16
N ARG A 141 9.33 12.34 -14.53
CA ARG A 141 8.76 11.55 -15.61
C ARG A 141 8.57 10.10 -15.21
N TRP A 142 7.69 9.41 -15.88
CA TRP A 142 7.52 7.97 -15.74
C TRP A 142 8.55 7.19 -16.59
N PHE A 143 8.59 5.89 -16.40
CA PHE A 143 9.44 4.97 -17.16
C PHE A 143 9.10 4.98 -18.65
N SER A 144 10.12 4.75 -19.47
CA SER A 144 10.02 4.61 -20.91
C SER A 144 10.73 3.32 -21.37
N LYS A 145 10.48 2.88 -22.59
CA LYS A 145 11.20 1.74 -23.18
C LYS A 145 12.72 1.94 -23.19
N ALA A 146 13.19 3.17 -23.35
CA ALA A 146 14.62 3.50 -23.34
C ALA A 146 15.26 3.20 -21.97
N ASP A 147 14.50 3.35 -20.88
CA ASP A 147 15.00 3.05 -19.53
C ASP A 147 15.26 1.56 -19.32
N ALA A 148 14.46 0.69 -19.94
CA ALA A 148 14.67 -0.76 -19.89
C ALA A 148 15.98 -1.20 -20.58
N MET A 149 16.45 -0.46 -21.57
CA MET A 149 17.71 -0.71 -22.27
C MET A 149 18.90 -0.03 -21.60
N SER A 150 18.66 0.86 -20.64
CA SER A 150 19.69 1.59 -19.92
C SER A 150 20.35 0.74 -18.84
N LYS A 151 21.66 0.95 -18.60
CA LYS A 151 22.36 0.40 -17.44
C LYS A 151 21.93 1.05 -16.13
N THR A 152 21.31 2.23 -16.19
CA THR A 152 20.86 2.97 -15.01
C THR A 152 19.46 2.53 -14.62
N ARG A 153 19.32 2.05 -13.41
CA ARG A 153 18.01 1.70 -12.85
C ARG A 153 17.31 2.97 -12.40
N VAL A 154 16.20 3.31 -13.03
CA VAL A 154 15.35 4.44 -12.65
C VAL A 154 14.28 3.96 -11.66
N VAL A 155 13.95 4.82 -10.70
CA VAL A 155 12.91 4.56 -9.71
C VAL A 155 11.97 5.75 -9.64
N VAL A 156 10.70 5.48 -9.34
CA VAL A 156 9.71 6.49 -9.00
C VAL A 156 9.35 6.28 -7.54
N ILE A 157 9.41 7.35 -6.78
CA ILE A 157 9.13 7.33 -5.34
C ILE A 157 7.83 8.09 -5.05
N ASN A 158 7.15 7.73 -3.98
CA ASN A 158 6.01 8.51 -3.51
C ASN A 158 6.48 9.74 -2.72
N SER A 159 5.60 10.72 -2.55
CA SER A 159 5.94 11.96 -1.82
C SER A 159 6.35 11.71 -0.37
N ARG A 160 5.86 10.67 0.26
CA ARG A 160 6.21 10.30 1.64
C ARG A 160 7.65 9.79 1.80
N LEU A 161 8.22 9.23 0.75
CA LEU A 161 9.62 8.79 0.74
C LEU A 161 10.58 9.94 0.36
N GLN A 162 10.04 11.03 -0.19
CA GLN A 162 10.80 12.21 -0.55
C GLN A 162 11.08 13.13 0.67
N GLU A 163 10.24 13.07 1.72
CA GLU A 163 10.39 13.83 2.98
C GLU A 163 11.45 13.18 3.91
#